data_98ac022421a2df8de6965c4e17c64e05
#
_entry.id   98ac022421a2df8de6965c4e17c64e05
#
_cell.length_a   1.000
_cell.length_b   1.000
_cell.length_c   1.000
_cell.angle_alpha   90.00
_cell.angle_beta   90.00
_cell.angle_gamma   90.00
#
_symmetry.space_group_name_H-M   'P 1'
#
loop_
_entity.id
_entity.type
_entity.pdbx_description
1 polymer ?
#
loop_
_entity_poly.entity_id
_entity_poly.type
_entity_poly.pdbx_seq_one_letter_code
_entity_poly.pdbx_strand_id
1 'polypeptide(L)'
;MALATNINDLLNKQKIESNRIEFKKGWNPASIYHSICAFANDFDDLGGGYIIVGVNTDDKTGMAIRPVEGVPIEKIDGILQEMVGYNSRITPYYLPRTSIEEVDGRRLIVIWCPAGSYRPYSVPVNVTAKGTKEYYYIRSG
;
A
#
# COMPACT_ATOMS: atom_id res chain seq x y z
N MET A 1 -6.18 13.75 1.80
CA MET A 1 -6.90 13.11 2.91
C MET A 1 -5.99 12.99 4.11
N ALA A 2 -6.49 13.31 5.27
CA ALA A 2 -5.72 13.16 6.50
C ALA A 2 -5.63 11.69 6.91
N LEU A 3 -4.46 11.28 7.36
CA LEU A 3 -4.23 9.93 7.85
C LEU A 3 -4.88 9.78 9.23
N ALA A 4 -5.64 8.69 9.42
CA ALA A 4 -6.33 8.44 10.70
C ALA A 4 -5.36 8.08 11.82
N THR A 5 -4.17 7.58 11.49
CA THR A 5 -3.16 7.14 12.43
C THR A 5 -1.88 7.95 12.21
N ASN A 6 -1.14 8.19 13.29
CA ASN A 6 0.13 8.92 13.19
C ASN A 6 1.16 8.11 12.42
N ILE A 7 1.81 8.73 11.43
CA ILE A 7 2.78 8.03 10.57
C ILE A 7 3.96 7.48 11.37
N ASN A 8 4.43 8.19 12.39
CA ASN A 8 5.54 7.69 13.20
C ASN A 8 5.15 6.43 13.97
N ASP A 9 3.90 6.35 14.42
CA ASP A 9 3.40 5.15 15.08
C ASP A 9 3.39 3.97 14.13
N LEU A 10 2.98 4.18 12.87
CA LEU A 10 3.00 3.13 11.87
C LEU A 10 4.42 2.63 11.62
N LEU A 11 5.38 3.53 11.52
CA LEU A 11 6.78 3.15 11.30
C LEU A 11 7.35 2.35 12.48
N ASN A 12 6.98 2.72 13.70
CA ASN A 12 7.47 2.07 14.91
C ASN A 12 6.77 0.74 15.20
N LYS A 13 5.53 0.59 14.78
CA LYS A 13 4.72 -0.60 15.06
C LYS A 13 4.91 -1.72 14.05
N GLN A 14 5.60 -1.46 12.97
CA GLN A 14 5.73 -2.42 11.88
C GLN A 14 6.18 -3.80 12.35
N LYS A 15 7.09 -3.86 13.30
CA LYS A 15 7.61 -5.12 13.82
C LYS A 15 6.53 -5.97 14.48
N ILE A 16 5.55 -5.34 15.12
CA ILE A 16 4.49 -6.03 15.85
C ILE A 16 3.30 -6.32 14.94
N GLU A 17 2.97 -5.37 14.09
CA GLU A 17 1.77 -5.42 13.25
C GLU A 17 2.11 -5.72 11.80
N SER A 18 3.06 -6.60 11.57
CA SER A 18 3.63 -6.85 10.25
C SER A 18 2.61 -7.30 9.22
N ASN A 19 1.52 -7.95 9.64
CA ASN A 19 0.49 -8.39 8.70
C ASN A 19 -0.49 -7.28 8.31
N ARG A 20 -0.39 -6.09 8.93
CA ARG A 20 -1.26 -4.96 8.63
C ARG A 20 -0.51 -3.75 8.06
N ILE A 21 0.80 -3.80 8.03
CA ILE A 21 1.64 -2.72 7.52
C ILE A 21 2.65 -3.32 6.57
N GLU A 22 2.72 -2.78 5.37
CA GLU A 22 3.66 -3.25 4.37
C GLU A 22 4.47 -2.07 3.86
N PHE A 23 5.80 -2.17 3.95
CA PHE A 23 6.71 -1.15 3.46
C PHE A 23 7.12 -1.47 2.02
N LYS A 24 7.16 -0.43 1.19
CA LYS A 24 7.65 -0.51 -0.18
C LYS A 24 8.75 0.52 -0.36
N LYS A 25 9.89 0.09 -0.87
CA LYS A 25 11.00 1.01 -1.10
C LYS A 25 10.68 2.03 -2.17
N GLY A 26 10.00 1.61 -3.24
CA GLY A 26 9.67 2.46 -4.36
C GLY A 26 8.30 2.17 -4.93
N TRP A 27 7.93 2.94 -5.95
CA TRP A 27 6.66 2.79 -6.62
C TRP A 27 6.75 1.63 -7.62
N ASN A 28 6.16 0.51 -7.26
CA ASN A 28 6.02 -0.67 -8.11
C ASN A 28 4.55 -1.00 -8.19
N PRO A 29 3.80 -0.50 -9.19
CA PRO A 29 2.35 -0.63 -9.20
C PRO A 29 1.86 -2.08 -9.23
N ALA A 30 2.51 -2.97 -9.97
CA ALA A 30 2.06 -4.37 -10.01
C ALA A 30 2.06 -4.98 -8.61
N SER A 31 3.18 -4.90 -7.91
CA SER A 31 3.32 -5.44 -6.56
C SER A 31 2.41 -4.72 -5.56
N ILE A 32 2.34 -3.39 -5.64
CA ILE A 32 1.54 -2.59 -4.72
C ILE A 32 0.05 -2.92 -4.86
N TYR A 33 -0.44 -3.10 -6.09
CA TYR A 33 -1.85 -3.42 -6.30
C TYR A 33 -2.21 -4.85 -5.87
N HIS A 34 -1.25 -5.78 -5.88
CA HIS A 34 -1.45 -7.10 -5.25
C HIS A 34 -1.68 -6.92 -3.76
N SER A 35 -0.90 -6.05 -3.12
CA SER A 35 -1.02 -5.79 -1.68
C SER A 35 -2.32 -5.05 -1.35
N ILE A 36 -2.72 -4.07 -2.18
CA ILE A 36 -4.00 -3.38 -2.01
C ILE A 36 -5.15 -4.39 -2.04
N CYS A 37 -5.14 -5.27 -3.04
CA CYS A 37 -6.17 -6.29 -3.20
C CYS A 37 -6.21 -7.22 -1.98
N ALA A 38 -5.04 -7.65 -1.51
CA ALA A 38 -4.94 -8.54 -0.37
C ALA A 38 -5.49 -7.90 0.91
N PHE A 39 -5.17 -6.61 1.15
CA PHE A 39 -5.73 -5.90 2.29
C PHE A 39 -7.24 -5.70 2.17
N ALA A 40 -7.72 -5.38 0.96
CA ALA A 40 -9.16 -5.21 0.72
C ALA A 40 -9.93 -6.51 1.01
N ASN A 41 -9.34 -7.66 0.68
CA ASN A 41 -9.93 -8.96 0.96
C ASN A 41 -9.93 -9.31 2.44
N ASP A 42 -8.97 -8.78 3.20
CA ASP A 42 -8.95 -8.87 4.67
C ASP A 42 -9.30 -10.27 5.18
N PHE A 43 -8.56 -11.27 4.68
CA PHE A 43 -8.85 -12.67 4.96
C PHE A 43 -8.91 -12.99 6.46
N ASP A 44 -8.03 -12.36 7.24
CA ASP A 44 -7.94 -12.60 8.69
C ASP A 44 -8.86 -11.70 9.51
N ASP A 45 -9.67 -10.88 8.84
CA ASP A 45 -10.65 -10.00 9.47
C ASP A 45 -10.03 -9.02 10.48
N LEU A 46 -8.95 -8.37 10.05
CA LEU A 46 -8.18 -7.43 10.86
C LEU A 46 -8.49 -5.96 10.53
N GLY A 47 -9.42 -5.71 9.60
CA GLY A 47 -9.80 -4.35 9.22
C GLY A 47 -8.99 -3.75 8.09
N GLY A 48 -8.23 -4.57 7.33
CA GLY A 48 -7.39 -4.09 6.24
C GLY A 48 -5.99 -3.73 6.70
N GLY A 49 -5.36 -2.75 6.05
CA GLY A 49 -3.99 -2.40 6.42
C GLY A 49 -3.46 -1.17 5.69
N TYR A 50 -2.18 -0.94 5.86
CA TYR A 50 -1.48 0.22 5.31
C TYR A 50 -0.31 -0.23 4.44
N ILE A 51 -0.12 0.47 3.33
CA ILE A 51 1.06 0.33 2.49
C ILE A 51 1.79 1.67 2.53
N ILE A 52 3.07 1.65 2.87
CA ILE A 52 3.86 2.87 3.00
C ILE A 52 4.98 2.82 1.95
N VAL A 53 4.90 3.72 0.98
CA VAL A 53 5.85 3.79 -0.14
C VAL A 53 6.93 4.81 0.17
N GLY A 54 8.17 4.44 -0.04
CA GLY A 54 9.34 5.28 0.22
C GLY A 54 10.15 4.85 1.44
N VAL A 55 9.88 3.64 1.96
CA VAL A 55 10.56 3.13 3.15
C VAL A 55 11.27 1.84 2.83
N ASN A 56 12.57 1.80 3.09
CA ASN A 56 13.34 0.57 3.03
C ASN A 56 13.32 -0.10 4.40
N THR A 57 13.50 -1.42 4.44
CA THR A 57 13.45 -2.20 5.67
C THR A 57 14.75 -2.95 5.89
N ASP A 58 15.04 -3.21 7.16
CA ASP A 58 16.15 -4.06 7.55
C ASP A 58 15.77 -5.51 7.26
N ASP A 59 16.63 -6.23 6.54
CA ASP A 59 16.36 -7.60 6.12
C ASP A 59 16.21 -8.57 7.28
N LYS A 60 16.86 -8.27 8.41
CA LYS A 60 16.84 -9.17 9.57
C LYS A 60 15.66 -8.92 10.49
N THR A 61 15.29 -7.65 10.68
CA THR A 61 14.26 -7.27 11.64
C THR A 61 12.92 -6.91 11.00
N GLY A 62 12.93 -6.56 9.71
CA GLY A 62 11.75 -6.05 9.03
C GLY A 62 11.36 -4.64 9.42
N MET A 63 12.18 -3.99 10.24
CA MET A 63 11.89 -2.63 10.71
C MET A 63 12.27 -1.59 9.66
N ALA A 64 11.54 -0.48 9.66
CA ALA A 64 11.84 0.65 8.78
C ALA A 64 13.23 1.19 9.06
N ILE A 65 14.00 1.42 7.99
CA ILE A 65 15.32 2.05 8.11
C ILE A 65 15.11 3.56 8.11
N ARG A 66 15.69 4.23 9.11
CA ARG A 66 15.63 5.68 9.26
C ARG A 66 17.03 6.28 9.07
N PRO A 67 17.18 7.45 8.44
CA PRO A 67 16.12 8.25 7.84
C PRO A 67 15.53 7.55 6.61
N VAL A 68 14.23 7.79 6.36
CA VAL A 68 13.55 7.16 5.22
C VAL A 68 14.08 7.70 3.91
N GLU A 69 14.03 6.88 2.85
CA GLU A 69 14.44 7.33 1.53
C GLU A 69 13.44 8.30 0.91
N GLY A 70 12.16 8.03 1.11
CA GLY A 70 11.09 8.85 0.57
C GLY A 70 10.84 8.64 -0.91
N VAL A 71 9.82 9.32 -1.40
CA VAL A 71 9.46 9.38 -2.82
C VAL A 71 9.85 10.76 -3.33
N PRO A 72 10.55 10.87 -4.47
CA PRO A 72 10.88 12.19 -5.03
C PRO A 72 9.62 13.02 -5.22
N ILE A 73 9.67 14.26 -4.74
CA ILE A 73 8.48 15.13 -4.72
C ILE A 73 7.93 15.37 -6.13
N GLU A 74 8.80 15.42 -7.13
CA GLU A 74 8.39 15.64 -8.52
C GLU A 74 7.67 14.44 -9.14
N LYS A 75 7.71 13.27 -8.48
CA LYS A 75 7.03 12.06 -8.98
C LYS A 75 5.67 11.83 -8.32
N ILE A 76 5.39 12.48 -7.21
CA ILE A 76 4.21 12.17 -6.40
C ILE A 76 2.91 12.39 -7.18
N ASP A 77 2.77 13.54 -7.84
CA ASP A 77 1.54 13.83 -8.58
C ASP A 77 1.29 12.82 -9.68
N GLY A 78 2.34 12.43 -10.40
CA GLY A 78 2.23 11.43 -11.46
C GLY A 78 1.78 10.08 -10.91
N ILE A 79 2.33 9.68 -9.77
CA ILE A 79 1.94 8.42 -9.11
C ILE A 79 0.46 8.46 -8.72
N LEU A 80 0.01 9.55 -8.11
CA LEU A 80 -1.39 9.67 -7.70
C LEU A 80 -2.33 9.63 -8.90
N GLN A 81 -1.94 10.22 -10.02
CA GLN A 81 -2.72 10.16 -11.27
C GLN A 81 -2.76 8.75 -11.83
N GLU A 82 -1.64 8.03 -11.82
CA GLU A 82 -1.62 6.64 -12.25
C GLU A 82 -2.56 5.79 -11.42
N MET A 83 -2.63 6.03 -10.11
CA MET A 83 -3.50 5.28 -9.21
C MET A 83 -4.98 5.44 -9.58
N VAL A 84 -5.39 6.59 -10.07
CA VAL A 84 -6.79 6.79 -10.51
C VAL A 84 -7.14 5.74 -11.57
N GLY A 85 -6.27 5.53 -12.54
CA GLY A 85 -6.49 4.53 -13.59
C GLY A 85 -6.40 3.10 -13.07
N TYR A 86 -5.39 2.81 -12.26
CA TYR A 86 -5.18 1.45 -11.74
C TYR A 86 -6.29 1.03 -10.78
N ASN A 87 -6.83 1.95 -9.98
CA ASN A 87 -7.93 1.63 -9.07
C ASN A 87 -9.13 1.05 -9.79
N SER A 88 -9.37 1.50 -11.03
CA SER A 88 -10.50 1.01 -11.83
C SER A 88 -10.31 -0.44 -12.29
N ARG A 89 -9.12 -1.00 -12.13
CA ARG A 89 -8.84 -2.39 -12.50
C ARG A 89 -9.05 -3.37 -11.36
N ILE A 90 -9.38 -2.89 -10.18
CA ILE A 90 -9.78 -3.75 -9.07
C ILE A 90 -11.24 -4.14 -9.25
N THR A 91 -11.56 -5.42 -9.14
CA THR A 91 -12.91 -5.92 -9.35
C THR A 91 -13.37 -6.71 -8.14
N PRO A 92 -14.53 -6.38 -7.54
CA PRO A 92 -15.37 -5.21 -7.82
C PRO A 92 -14.68 -3.90 -7.42
N TYR A 93 -15.30 -2.78 -7.70
CA TYR A 93 -14.70 -1.47 -7.47
C TYR A 93 -14.24 -1.29 -6.02
N TYR A 94 -13.04 -0.79 -5.85
CA TYR A 94 -12.44 -0.54 -4.54
C TYR A 94 -11.54 0.69 -4.64
N LEU A 95 -11.68 1.61 -3.70
CA LEU A 95 -10.91 2.84 -3.69
C LEU A 95 -10.03 2.89 -2.45
N PRO A 96 -8.73 2.58 -2.57
CA PRO A 96 -7.82 2.80 -1.45
C PRO A 96 -7.67 4.30 -1.19
N ARG A 97 -7.32 4.66 0.02
CA ARG A 97 -7.17 6.06 0.41
C ARG A 97 -5.71 6.40 0.54
N THR A 98 -5.32 7.57 0.01
CA THR A 98 -3.92 7.98 0.00
C THR A 98 -3.71 9.22 0.86
N SER A 99 -2.52 9.31 1.44
CA SER A 99 -2.07 10.46 2.21
C SER A 99 -0.58 10.67 1.94
N ILE A 100 -0.16 11.91 1.86
CA ILE A 100 1.26 12.25 1.72
C ILE A 100 1.76 12.72 3.08
N GLU A 101 2.74 12.02 3.62
CA GLU A 101 3.28 12.31 4.94
C GLU A 101 4.74 12.71 4.84
N GLU A 102 5.13 13.67 5.66
CA GLU A 102 6.54 14.09 5.72
C GLU A 102 7.23 13.44 6.92
N VAL A 103 8.32 12.73 6.66
CA VAL A 103 9.11 12.06 7.68
C VAL A 103 10.58 12.23 7.31
N ASP A 104 11.42 12.62 8.30
CA ASP A 104 12.85 12.81 8.08
C ASP A 104 13.16 13.80 6.95
N GLY A 105 12.31 14.81 6.76
CA GLY A 105 12.46 15.78 5.69
C GLY A 105 12.13 15.24 4.30
N ARG A 106 11.57 14.06 4.21
CA ARG A 106 11.21 13.39 2.97
C ARG A 106 9.72 13.11 2.92
N ARG A 107 9.21 12.80 1.72
CA ARG A 107 7.77 12.52 1.54
C ARG A 107 7.55 11.03 1.39
N LEU A 108 6.52 10.54 2.07
CA LEU A 108 6.04 9.15 1.93
C LEU A 108 4.64 9.17 1.35
N ILE A 109 4.31 8.16 0.55
CA ILE A 109 2.93 7.94 0.13
C ILE A 109 2.38 6.82 1.02
N VAL A 110 1.33 7.13 1.78
CA VAL A 110 0.66 6.16 2.63
C VAL A 110 -0.66 5.78 1.97
N ILE A 111 -0.84 4.48 1.77
CA ILE A 111 -2.05 3.95 1.14
C ILE A 111 -2.79 3.16 2.21
N TRP A 112 -3.94 3.68 2.63
CA TRP A 112 -4.80 2.99 3.59
C TRP A 112 -5.80 2.14 2.84
N CYS A 113 -5.80 0.85 3.15
CA CYS A 113 -6.64 -0.15 2.51
C CYS A 113 -7.56 -0.75 3.56
N PRO A 114 -8.72 -0.13 3.85
CA PRO A 114 -9.68 -0.74 4.76
C PRO A 114 -10.25 -2.02 4.15
N ALA A 115 -10.80 -2.88 5.01
CA ALA A 115 -11.49 -4.07 4.54
C ALA A 115 -12.62 -3.68 3.59
N GLY A 116 -12.68 -4.34 2.44
CA GLY A 116 -13.70 -4.06 1.44
C GLY A 116 -15.05 -4.69 1.79
N SER A 117 -16.13 -4.04 1.37
CA SER A 117 -17.48 -4.48 1.67
C SER A 117 -18.00 -5.55 0.71
N TYR A 118 -17.38 -5.69 -0.45
CA TYR A 118 -17.86 -6.57 -1.52
C TYR A 118 -16.85 -7.65 -1.87
N ARG A 119 -16.20 -8.20 -0.84
CA ARG A 119 -15.21 -9.27 -1.01
C ARG A 119 -15.82 -10.52 -1.67
N PRO A 120 -15.05 -11.27 -2.49
CA PRO A 120 -13.62 -11.09 -2.75
C PRO A 120 -13.32 -10.10 -3.87
N TYR A 121 -12.13 -9.49 -3.79
CA TYR A 121 -11.60 -8.59 -4.80
C TYR A 121 -10.50 -9.27 -5.60
N SER A 122 -10.45 -8.97 -6.91
CA SER A 122 -9.38 -9.42 -7.77
C SER A 122 -8.71 -8.24 -8.46
N VAL A 123 -7.50 -8.46 -8.94
CA VAL A 123 -6.74 -7.45 -9.67
C VAL A 123 -5.86 -8.17 -10.69
N PRO A 124 -5.54 -7.53 -11.85
CA PRO A 124 -4.65 -8.15 -12.82
C PRO A 124 -3.27 -8.47 -12.23
N VAL A 125 -2.64 -9.53 -12.72
CA VAL A 125 -1.27 -9.87 -12.36
C VAL A 125 -0.35 -8.68 -12.55
N ASN A 126 -0.55 -7.94 -13.63
CA ASN A 126 0.16 -6.69 -13.87
C ASN A 126 -0.85 -5.60 -14.20
N VAL A 127 -1.10 -4.73 -13.23
CA VAL A 127 -2.09 -3.64 -13.36
C VAL A 127 -1.70 -2.65 -14.45
N THR A 128 -0.43 -2.60 -14.85
CA THR A 128 0.03 -1.69 -15.89
C THR A 128 -0.17 -2.21 -17.31
N ALA A 129 -0.50 -3.51 -17.45
CA ALA A 129 -0.65 -4.16 -18.75
C ALA A 129 -2.11 -4.56 -18.96
N LYS A 130 -2.56 -4.51 -20.23
CA LYS A 130 -3.89 -4.98 -20.60
C LYS A 130 -3.89 -6.48 -20.84
N GLY A 131 -5.01 -7.13 -20.59
CA GLY A 131 -5.22 -8.52 -20.94
C GLY A 131 -4.50 -9.52 -20.06
N THR A 132 -3.96 -9.09 -18.92
CA THR A 132 -3.36 -10.03 -17.97
C THR A 132 -4.46 -10.68 -17.15
N LYS A 133 -4.17 -11.90 -16.66
CA LYS A 133 -5.12 -12.63 -15.81
C LYS A 133 -5.35 -11.90 -14.50
N GLU A 134 -6.53 -12.06 -13.95
CA GLU A 134 -6.89 -11.50 -12.66
C GLU A 134 -6.85 -12.58 -11.60
N TYR A 135 -6.38 -12.22 -10.40
CA TYR A 135 -6.27 -13.13 -9.27
C TYR A 135 -6.82 -12.49 -8.01
N TYR A 136 -7.23 -13.34 -7.10
CA TYR A 136 -7.63 -12.95 -5.75
C TYR A 136 -6.42 -13.08 -4.84
N TYR A 137 -5.95 -11.97 -4.31
CA TYR A 137 -4.79 -11.96 -3.42
C TYR A 137 -5.23 -11.87 -1.97
N ILE A 138 -4.53 -12.58 -1.11
CA ILE A 138 -4.73 -12.51 0.33
C ILE A 138 -3.38 -12.40 1.02
N ARG A 139 -3.37 -11.88 2.24
CA ARG A 139 -2.18 -11.86 3.08
C ARG A 139 -2.33 -12.96 4.12
N SER A 140 -1.26 -13.71 4.32
CA SER A 140 -1.21 -14.74 5.36
C SER A 140 -0.14 -14.35 6.37
N GLY A 141 -0.57 -14.24 7.61
CA GLY A 141 0.30 -14.04 8.76
C GLY A 141 1.38 -13.01 8.68
#